data_8c05da18064661af7ae9d46296ba0617
#
_entry.id   8c05da18064661af7ae9d46296ba0617
#
_cell.length_a   1.000
_cell.length_b   1.000
_cell.length_c   1.000
_cell.angle_alpha   90.00
_cell.angle_beta   90.00
_cell.angle_gamma   90.00
#
_symmetry.space_group_name_H-M   'P 1'
#
loop_
_entity.id
_entity.type
_entity.pdbx_description
1 polymer ?
#
loop_
_entity_poly.entity_id
_entity_poly.type
_entity_poly.pdbx_seq_one_letter_code
_entity_poly.pdbx_strand_id
1 'polypeptide(L)'
;MNLPELPFALRPYGPDGGWAYRDGVLTGRAGARQDRFVPPGGESLEPASDAPRLLGAAPAGDFQLSARVKVGFAAAFDAGVLYLHAGDREWAKLCLELSPERPTVCTVVTRGHSDDVNSSVVDGDIHWLRLSRTGSAFAFHASADG
;
A
#
# COMPACT_ATOMS: atom_id res chain seq x y z
N MET A 1 -2.02 13.82 10.73
CA MET A 1 -0.54 13.94 10.69
C MET A 1 -0.16 14.75 9.47
N ASN A 2 0.69 15.76 9.62
CA ASN A 2 1.22 16.51 8.50
C ASN A 2 2.65 16.05 8.21
N LEU A 3 2.93 15.71 6.97
CA LEU A 3 4.27 15.42 6.47
C LEU A 3 4.70 16.59 5.58
N PRO A 4 5.89 17.17 5.79
CA PRO A 4 6.35 18.31 4.99
C PRO A 4 6.40 18.06 3.49
N GLU A 5 6.60 16.79 3.10
CA GLU A 5 6.69 16.35 1.71
C GLU A 5 5.32 16.22 1.02
N LEU A 6 4.23 16.26 1.78
CA LEU A 6 2.88 16.09 1.23
C LEU A 6 2.08 17.38 1.29
N PRO A 7 1.36 17.77 0.23
CA PRO A 7 0.52 18.95 0.20
C PRO A 7 -0.81 18.78 0.95
N PHE A 8 -1.01 17.66 1.65
CA PHE A 8 -2.23 17.32 2.38
C PHE A 8 -1.92 16.59 3.69
N ALA A 9 -2.85 16.69 4.64
CA ALA A 9 -2.76 15.98 5.90
C ALA A 9 -3.18 14.51 5.75
N LEU A 10 -2.47 13.62 6.44
CA LEU A 10 -2.83 12.21 6.56
C LEU A 10 -3.65 11.96 7.84
N ARG A 11 -4.64 11.09 7.73
CA ARG A 11 -5.48 10.62 8.84
C ARG A 11 -5.41 9.11 8.96
N PRO A 12 -5.35 8.55 10.17
CA PRO A 12 -5.38 7.10 10.36
C PRO A 12 -6.77 6.52 10.08
N TYR A 13 -6.77 5.33 9.48
CA TYR A 13 -7.94 4.50 9.23
C TYR A 13 -7.61 3.05 9.53
N GLY A 14 -8.63 2.30 9.95
CA GLY A 14 -8.48 0.91 10.36
C GLY A 14 -7.90 0.78 11.76
N PRO A 15 -7.25 -0.35 12.07
CA PRO A 15 -6.57 -0.58 13.35
C PRO A 15 -5.48 0.45 13.62
N ASP A 16 -5.07 0.56 14.89
CA ASP A 16 -3.94 1.42 15.23
C ASP A 16 -2.65 0.88 14.62
N GLY A 17 -2.01 1.72 13.83
CA GLY A 17 -0.72 1.42 13.18
C GLY A 17 0.50 1.93 13.94
N GLY A 18 0.32 2.56 15.09
CA GLY A 18 1.43 3.14 15.87
C GLY A 18 2.25 4.16 15.06
N TRP A 19 1.58 4.95 14.23
CA TRP A 19 2.22 5.83 13.25
C TRP A 19 3.10 6.90 13.90
N ALA A 20 4.33 7.00 13.44
CA ALA A 20 5.26 8.06 13.82
C ALA A 20 6.01 8.61 12.60
N TYR A 21 6.27 9.91 12.62
CA TYR A 21 7.10 10.58 11.62
C TYR A 21 8.26 11.28 12.31
N ARG A 22 9.49 10.91 11.94
CA ARG A 22 10.72 11.50 12.48
C ARG A 22 11.80 11.52 11.40
N ASP A 23 12.49 12.63 11.29
CA ASP A 23 13.67 12.79 10.41
C ASP A 23 13.43 12.36 8.95
N GLY A 24 12.25 12.70 8.40
CA GLY A 24 11.88 12.33 7.02
C GLY A 24 11.39 10.88 6.86
N VAL A 25 11.23 10.14 7.96
CA VAL A 25 10.80 8.74 7.92
C VAL A 25 9.44 8.58 8.60
N LEU A 26 8.47 8.09 7.83
CA LEU A 26 7.18 7.64 8.34
C LEU A 26 7.28 6.15 8.71
N THR A 27 6.97 5.82 9.94
CA THR A 27 6.93 4.44 10.43
C THR A 27 5.53 4.04 10.85
N GLY A 28 5.21 2.76 10.69
CA GLY A 28 3.97 2.15 11.15
C GLY A 28 4.14 0.65 11.34
N ARG A 29 3.18 0.02 11.98
CA ARG A 29 3.15 -1.42 12.23
C ARG A 29 1.77 -1.98 11.94
N ALA A 30 1.71 -3.09 11.22
CA ALA A 30 0.51 -3.92 11.13
C ALA A 30 0.56 -5.01 12.20
N GLY A 31 -0.61 -5.42 12.67
CA GLY A 31 -0.77 -6.61 13.52
C GLY A 31 -0.80 -7.89 12.69
N ALA A 32 -0.81 -9.03 13.39
CA ALA A 32 -0.91 -10.32 12.73
C ALA A 32 -2.24 -10.48 11.98
N ARG A 33 -2.19 -11.02 10.78
CA ARG A 33 -3.36 -11.29 9.92
C ARG A 33 -4.19 -10.05 9.55
N GLN A 34 -3.58 -8.89 9.52
CA GLN A 34 -4.20 -7.65 9.06
C GLN A 34 -3.88 -7.43 7.58
N ASP A 35 -4.90 -7.50 6.73
CA ASP A 35 -4.79 -7.26 5.29
C ASP A 35 -6.06 -6.61 4.74
N ARG A 36 -5.95 -6.04 3.56
CA ARG A 36 -7.08 -5.63 2.72
C ARG A 36 -7.04 -6.42 1.42
N PHE A 37 -7.86 -7.44 1.36
CA PHE A 37 -8.02 -8.29 0.19
C PHE A 37 -9.47 -8.82 0.15
N VAL A 38 -10.09 -8.80 -1.01
CA VAL A 38 -11.44 -9.36 -1.23
C VAL A 38 -11.31 -10.51 -2.23
N PRO A 39 -11.30 -11.77 -1.77
CA PRO A 39 -11.10 -12.89 -2.66
C PRO A 39 -12.13 -12.99 -3.78
N PRO A 40 -11.74 -13.47 -4.97
CA PRO A 40 -12.67 -13.86 -5.99
C PRO A 40 -13.56 -15.00 -5.50
N GLY A 41 -14.89 -14.90 -5.71
CA GLY A 41 -15.81 -15.96 -5.31
C GLY A 41 -16.91 -15.52 -4.34
N GLY A 42 -16.83 -14.33 -3.78
CA GLY A 42 -17.96 -13.64 -3.15
C GLY A 42 -18.53 -14.25 -1.89
N GLU A 43 -18.06 -15.37 -1.42
CA GLU A 43 -18.43 -15.87 -0.11
C GLU A 43 -17.74 -15.03 0.97
N SER A 44 -18.56 -14.60 1.91
CA SER A 44 -18.16 -13.86 3.10
C SER A 44 -16.97 -14.54 3.76
N LEU A 45 -15.79 -14.19 3.33
CA LEU A 45 -14.70 -14.28 4.27
C LEU A 45 -15.02 -13.25 5.34
N GLU A 46 -14.97 -13.68 6.58
CA GLU A 46 -14.90 -12.82 7.74
C GLU A 46 -14.18 -11.53 7.32
N PRO A 47 -14.69 -10.35 7.66
CA PRO A 47 -14.08 -9.12 7.20
C PRO A 47 -12.59 -9.28 7.44
N ALA A 48 -11.85 -9.35 6.33
CA ALA A 48 -10.41 -9.49 6.39
C ALA A 48 -9.95 -8.43 7.36
N SER A 49 -9.26 -8.84 8.40
CA SER A 49 -8.95 -7.96 9.51
C SER A 49 -8.31 -6.72 8.93
N ASP A 50 -9.03 -5.62 8.94
CA ASP A 50 -8.65 -4.39 8.25
C ASP A 50 -7.20 -4.00 8.59
N ALA A 51 -6.45 -3.52 7.63
CA ALA A 51 -5.06 -3.13 7.84
C ALA A 51 -4.95 -1.65 8.22
N PRO A 52 -3.99 -1.28 9.08
CA PRO A 52 -3.73 0.11 9.42
C PRO A 52 -3.27 0.87 8.18
N ARG A 53 -3.82 2.05 7.96
CA ARG A 53 -3.46 2.91 6.84
C ARG A 53 -3.57 4.38 7.19
N LEU A 54 -2.82 5.20 6.48
CA LEU A 54 -2.94 6.64 6.49
C LEU A 54 -3.50 7.10 5.16
N LEU A 55 -4.57 7.86 5.18
CA LEU A 55 -5.21 8.41 3.99
C LEU A 55 -5.19 9.93 4.02
N GLY A 56 -4.97 10.52 2.86
CA GLY A 56 -5.11 11.95 2.61
C GLY A 56 -5.87 12.21 1.31
N ALA A 57 -6.46 13.38 1.20
CA ALA A 57 -7.14 13.77 -0.03
C ALA A 57 -6.13 13.96 -1.15
N ALA A 58 -6.26 13.17 -2.21
CA ALA A 58 -5.39 13.32 -3.38
C ALA A 58 -5.56 14.71 -4.00
N PRO A 59 -4.49 15.32 -4.56
CA PRO A 59 -4.59 16.56 -5.33
C PRO A 59 -5.56 16.41 -6.50
N ALA A 60 -6.20 17.51 -6.88
CA ALA A 60 -6.96 17.56 -8.12
C ALA A 60 -6.00 17.44 -9.33
N GLY A 61 -6.41 16.70 -10.36
CA GLY A 61 -5.61 16.55 -11.59
C GLY A 61 -4.51 15.48 -11.48
N ASP A 62 -3.48 15.65 -12.29
CA ASP A 62 -2.36 14.73 -12.38
C ASP A 62 -1.45 14.85 -11.16
N PHE A 63 -0.95 13.72 -10.68
CA PHE A 63 0.01 13.70 -9.58
C PHE A 63 0.89 12.46 -9.60
N GLN A 64 1.97 12.52 -8.83
CA GLN A 64 2.80 11.36 -8.51
C GLN A 64 3.00 11.31 -6.99
N LEU A 65 2.91 10.11 -6.44
CA LEU A 65 3.27 9.79 -5.06
C LEU A 65 4.36 8.72 -5.10
N SER A 66 5.53 9.06 -4.57
CA SER A 66 6.67 8.14 -4.48
C SER A 66 7.10 7.97 -3.04
N ALA A 67 7.53 6.78 -2.70
CA ALA A 67 8.17 6.51 -1.42
C ALA A 67 9.27 5.45 -1.56
N ARG A 68 10.32 5.59 -0.78
CA ARG A 68 11.27 4.53 -0.51
C ARG A 68 10.71 3.70 0.63
N VAL A 69 10.23 2.51 0.32
CA VAL A 69 9.54 1.63 1.25
C VAL A 69 10.53 0.62 1.81
N LYS A 70 10.55 0.47 3.14
CA LYS A 70 11.28 -0.58 3.85
C LYS A 70 10.29 -1.41 4.65
N VAL A 71 10.42 -2.73 4.58
CA VAL A 71 9.56 -3.69 5.30
C VAL A 71 10.38 -4.58 6.20
N GLY A 72 10.05 -4.64 7.47
CA GLY A 72 10.61 -5.64 8.40
C GLY A 72 9.85 -6.96 8.25
N PHE A 73 10.19 -7.73 7.24
CA PHE A 73 9.53 -9.02 6.96
C PHE A 73 9.70 -10.01 8.11
N ALA A 74 8.60 -10.52 8.62
CA ALA A 74 8.55 -11.55 9.67
C ALA A 74 7.70 -12.76 9.24
N ALA A 75 6.72 -12.56 8.37
CA ALA A 75 5.81 -13.59 7.87
C ALA A 75 5.45 -13.36 6.40
N ALA A 76 4.99 -14.42 5.73
CA ALA A 76 4.44 -14.31 4.38
C ALA A 76 3.31 -13.26 4.35
N PHE A 77 3.29 -12.48 3.28
CA PHE A 77 2.36 -11.37 3.02
C PHE A 77 2.56 -10.12 3.88
N ASP A 78 3.61 -10.05 4.70
CA ASP A 78 4.02 -8.75 5.27
C ASP A 78 4.36 -7.79 4.13
N ALA A 79 3.81 -6.57 4.17
CA ALA A 79 3.95 -5.62 3.08
C ALA A 79 4.03 -4.17 3.54
N GLY A 80 4.81 -3.39 2.78
CA GLY A 80 4.74 -1.93 2.78
C GLY A 80 4.04 -1.45 1.50
N VAL A 81 3.10 -0.52 1.62
CA VAL A 81 2.10 -0.28 0.58
C VAL A 81 1.91 1.20 0.28
N LEU A 82 1.89 1.57 -1.01
CA LEU A 82 1.20 2.76 -1.50
C LEU A 82 -0.23 2.40 -1.88
N TYR A 83 -1.19 3.16 -1.37
CA TYR A 83 -2.60 2.80 -1.41
C TYR A 83 -3.47 3.89 -2.06
N LEU A 84 -4.30 3.50 -3.02
CA LEU A 84 -5.35 4.31 -3.61
C LEU A 84 -6.70 3.88 -3.03
N HIS A 85 -7.48 4.84 -2.54
CA HIS A 85 -8.79 4.58 -1.96
C HIS A 85 -9.86 5.39 -2.66
N ALA A 86 -10.83 4.72 -3.26
CA ALA A 86 -12.02 5.34 -3.84
C ALA A 86 -13.30 4.97 -3.06
N GLY A 87 -13.28 3.83 -2.38
CA GLY A 87 -14.39 3.32 -1.57
C GLY A 87 -14.04 2.01 -0.87
N ASP A 88 -14.97 1.48 -0.07
CA ASP A 88 -14.73 0.27 0.74
C ASP A 88 -14.45 -0.97 -0.10
N ARG A 89 -15.00 -1.01 -1.32
CA ARG A 89 -14.79 -2.08 -2.29
C ARG A 89 -14.16 -1.59 -3.60
N GLU A 90 -13.58 -0.40 -3.58
CA GLU A 90 -12.90 0.24 -4.72
C GLU A 90 -11.59 0.86 -4.26
N TRP A 91 -10.51 0.14 -4.47
CA TRP A 91 -9.18 0.56 -4.05
C TRP A 91 -8.08 -0.20 -4.81
N ALA A 92 -6.84 0.28 -4.71
CA ALA A 92 -5.70 -0.41 -5.28
C ALA A 92 -4.49 -0.29 -4.36
N LYS A 93 -3.60 -1.29 -4.42
CA LYS A 93 -2.32 -1.37 -3.69
C LYS A 93 -1.16 -1.53 -4.67
N LEU A 94 -0.07 -0.85 -4.41
CA LEU A 94 1.26 -1.19 -4.91
C LEU A 94 2.12 -1.57 -3.71
N CYS A 95 2.61 -2.78 -3.67
CA CYS A 95 3.22 -3.40 -2.51
C CYS A 95 4.68 -3.80 -2.75
N LEU A 96 5.50 -3.61 -1.72
CA LEU A 96 6.69 -4.43 -1.50
C LEU A 96 6.30 -5.49 -0.45
N GLU A 97 6.20 -6.74 -0.86
CA GLU A 97 5.57 -7.82 -0.07
C GLU A 97 6.45 -9.06 -0.04
N LEU A 98 6.44 -9.80 1.06
CA LEU A 98 6.99 -11.16 1.11
C LEU A 98 5.97 -12.16 0.54
N SER A 99 6.07 -12.48 -0.75
CA SER A 99 5.03 -13.23 -1.49
C SER A 99 5.56 -14.52 -2.14
N PRO A 100 5.27 -15.66 -1.57
CA PRO A 100 5.20 -15.97 -0.14
C PRO A 100 6.58 -16.11 0.51
N GLU A 101 7.64 -16.40 -0.27
CA GLU A 101 8.98 -16.72 0.22
C GLU A 101 10.03 -15.66 -0.15
N ARG A 102 9.73 -14.82 -1.12
CA ARG A 102 10.67 -13.81 -1.63
C ARG A 102 10.03 -12.42 -1.66
N PRO A 103 10.81 -11.37 -1.36
CA PRO A 103 10.36 -10.01 -1.56
C PRO A 103 9.94 -9.80 -3.02
N THR A 104 8.74 -9.31 -3.21
CA THR A 104 8.11 -9.17 -4.52
C THR A 104 7.39 -7.83 -4.60
N VAL A 105 7.54 -7.15 -5.73
CA VAL A 105 6.65 -6.05 -6.06
C VAL A 105 5.37 -6.63 -6.62
N CYS A 106 4.25 -6.36 -5.97
CA CYS A 106 2.94 -6.79 -6.43
C CYS A 106 1.93 -5.65 -6.44
N THR A 107 0.88 -5.83 -7.20
CA THR A 107 -0.25 -4.89 -7.28
C THR A 107 -1.55 -5.62 -7.02
N VAL A 108 -2.47 -4.93 -6.36
CA VAL A 108 -3.84 -5.43 -6.17
C VAL A 108 -4.81 -4.34 -6.60
N VAL A 109 -5.76 -4.67 -7.46
CA VAL A 109 -6.85 -3.79 -7.84
C VAL A 109 -8.16 -4.40 -7.40
N THR A 110 -8.93 -3.67 -6.60
CA THR A 110 -10.22 -4.13 -6.09
C THR A 110 -11.36 -3.31 -6.70
N ARG A 111 -12.26 -4.01 -7.34
CA ARG A 111 -13.57 -3.52 -7.79
C ARG A 111 -14.62 -4.58 -7.44
N GLY A 112 -15.09 -4.52 -6.19
CA GLY A 112 -15.91 -5.60 -5.64
C GLY A 112 -15.09 -6.82 -5.20
N HIS A 113 -14.18 -7.31 -6.05
CA HIS A 113 -13.20 -8.37 -5.77
C HIS A 113 -11.79 -7.87 -6.03
N SER A 114 -10.82 -8.48 -5.38
CA SER A 114 -9.40 -8.20 -5.58
C SER A 114 -8.85 -9.04 -6.72
N ASP A 115 -8.09 -8.38 -7.59
CA ASP A 115 -7.29 -8.98 -8.65
C ASP A 115 -5.83 -8.60 -8.37
N ASP A 116 -4.97 -9.60 -8.20
CA ASP A 116 -3.58 -9.41 -7.79
C ASP A 116 -2.59 -9.91 -8.86
N VAL A 117 -1.48 -9.21 -8.94
CA VAL A 117 -0.40 -9.55 -9.86
C VAL A 117 0.95 -9.44 -9.14
N ASN A 118 1.68 -10.55 -9.10
CA ASN A 118 3.10 -10.57 -8.76
C ASN A 118 3.92 -10.09 -9.96
N SER A 119 4.43 -8.86 -9.88
CA SER A 119 5.10 -8.22 -11.02
C SER A 119 6.56 -8.63 -11.13
N SER A 120 7.32 -8.51 -10.06
CA SER A 120 8.75 -8.84 -10.06
C SER A 120 9.25 -9.23 -8.68
N VAL A 121 10.06 -10.27 -8.63
CA VAL A 121 10.86 -10.59 -7.44
C VAL A 121 11.99 -9.58 -7.33
N VAL A 122 12.25 -9.10 -6.13
CA VAL A 122 13.30 -8.12 -5.84
C VAL A 122 14.22 -8.61 -4.73
N ASP A 123 15.38 -8.01 -4.61
CA ASP A 123 16.32 -8.33 -3.56
C ASP A 123 16.18 -7.36 -2.37
N GLY A 124 16.29 -7.90 -1.16
CA GLY A 124 16.29 -7.12 0.08
C GLY A 124 14.89 -6.70 0.55
N ASP A 125 14.89 -5.79 1.50
CA ASP A 125 13.71 -5.31 2.24
C ASP A 125 13.36 -3.85 1.93
N ILE A 126 14.02 -3.25 0.94
CA ILE A 126 13.87 -1.84 0.56
C ILE A 126 13.67 -1.72 -0.95
N HIS A 127 12.64 -0.98 -1.36
CA HIS A 127 12.40 -0.68 -2.78
C HIS A 127 11.70 0.67 -2.94
N TRP A 128 11.90 1.33 -4.09
CA TRP A 128 11.16 2.53 -4.44
C TRP A 128 9.84 2.15 -5.11
N LEU A 129 8.76 2.71 -4.61
CA LEU A 129 7.42 2.55 -5.17
C LEU A 129 6.89 3.92 -5.59
N ARG A 130 6.17 3.96 -6.71
CA ARG A 130 5.51 5.17 -7.21
C ARG A 130 4.16 4.83 -7.81
N LEU A 131 3.15 5.58 -7.43
CA LEU A 131 1.91 5.64 -8.17
C LEU A 131 1.72 7.01 -8.81
N SER A 132 1.18 6.99 -10.04
CA SER A 132 0.94 8.18 -10.84
C SER A 132 -0.51 8.22 -11.28
N ARG A 133 -1.07 9.42 -11.33
CA ARG A 133 -2.35 9.68 -11.99
C ARG A 133 -2.11 10.58 -13.19
N THR A 134 -2.68 10.19 -14.33
CA THR A 134 -2.73 11.01 -15.54
C THR A 134 -4.14 10.96 -16.10
N GLY A 135 -4.86 12.07 -15.99
CA GLY A 135 -6.29 12.13 -16.33
C GLY A 135 -7.10 11.17 -15.46
N SER A 136 -7.73 10.17 -16.10
CA SER A 136 -8.51 9.11 -15.42
C SER A 136 -7.73 7.82 -15.21
N ALA A 137 -6.47 7.73 -15.65
CA ALA A 137 -5.65 6.55 -15.54
C ALA A 137 -4.69 6.61 -14.33
N PHE A 138 -4.42 5.43 -13.75
CA PHE A 138 -3.38 5.25 -12.74
C PHE A 138 -2.33 4.29 -13.26
N ALA A 139 -1.08 4.53 -12.89
CA ALA A 139 0.04 3.67 -13.20
C ALA A 139 0.87 3.40 -11.94
N PHE A 140 1.41 2.19 -11.86
CA PHE A 140 2.28 1.74 -10.78
C PHE A 140 3.69 1.51 -11.32
N HIS A 141 4.68 1.97 -10.57
CA HIS A 141 6.09 1.84 -10.93
C HIS A 141 6.90 1.40 -9.71
N ALA A 142 7.95 0.66 -9.97
CA ALA A 142 8.92 0.27 -8.95
C ALA A 142 10.34 0.42 -9.49
N SER A 143 11.29 0.71 -8.60
CA SER A 143 12.71 0.87 -8.95
C SER A 143 13.57 0.47 -7.75
N ALA A 144 14.75 -0.09 -8.03
CA ALA A 144 15.74 -0.42 -7.02
C ALA A 144 16.52 0.81 -6.52
N ASP A 145 16.65 1.82 -7.36
CA ASP A 145 17.55 2.97 -7.19
C ASP A 145 16.85 4.35 -7.19
N GLY A 146 15.54 4.42 -7.43
CA GLY A 146 14.73 5.65 -7.39
C GLY A 146 14.32 6.21 -8.73
#